data_d50b6fdff0acb52cf80b5343e102f284
#
_entry.id   d50b6fdff0acb52cf80b5343e102f284
#
_cell.length_a   1.000
_cell.length_b   1.000
_cell.length_c   1.000
_cell.angle_alpha   90.00
_cell.angle_beta   90.00
_cell.angle_gamma   90.00
#
_symmetry.space_group_name_H-M   'P 1'
#
loop_
_entity.id
_entity.type
_entity.pdbx_description
1 polymer ?
#
loop_
_entity_poly.entity_id
_entity_poly.type
_entity_poly.pdbx_seq_one_letter_code
_entity_poly.pdbx_strand_id
1 'polypeptide(L)'
;MNRMYKIVFKTNPEKEIPKFLKKFNASILVSDFDPLKIKRIWKRDVAKQISIPFYEVDAHNIAPCLIVSDKLEFAAYTIRPKIHKALIEFMDEFPSLIKMSKSVISPDKIDWIEIQKSFKINFDVQEIDWLKPGEGAAQKTFNHFLKNKFENYHDLRNDPTKDYQSNLSPYLHFGQIS
;
A
#
# COMPACT_ATOMS: atom_id res chain seq x y z
N MET A 1 16.08 10.84 6.82
CA MET A 1 14.64 10.87 7.20
C MET A 1 14.50 10.14 8.53
N ASN A 2 14.17 10.84 9.62
CA ASN A 2 14.04 10.19 10.94
C ASN A 2 12.56 9.79 11.14
N ARG A 3 12.19 8.64 10.63
CA ARG A 3 10.90 8.01 10.94
C ARG A 3 11.14 6.88 11.92
N MET A 4 10.28 6.76 12.92
CA MET A 4 10.25 5.61 13.81
C MET A 4 9.34 4.55 13.22
N TYR A 5 9.84 3.32 13.12
CA TYR A 5 9.04 2.16 12.80
C TYR A 5 8.92 1.27 14.02
N LYS A 6 7.73 0.78 14.27
CA LYS A 6 7.46 -0.25 15.26
C LYS A 6 6.65 -1.37 14.63
N ILE A 7 7.15 -2.58 14.79
CA ILE A 7 6.42 -3.78 14.38
C ILE A 7 5.78 -4.37 15.63
N VAL A 8 4.48 -4.60 15.55
CA VAL A 8 3.69 -5.27 16.58
C VAL A 8 3.07 -6.52 15.95
N PHE A 9 3.32 -7.67 16.52
CA PHE A 9 2.87 -8.96 16.01
C PHE A 9 2.23 -9.82 17.12
N LYS A 10 1.48 -10.83 16.74
CA LYS A 10 0.74 -11.73 17.66
C LYS A 10 -0.28 -11.01 18.57
N THR A 11 -0.87 -9.93 18.08
CA THR A 11 -1.81 -9.14 18.88
C THR A 11 -2.87 -8.49 17.99
N ASN A 12 -3.90 -7.94 18.62
CA ASN A 12 -5.00 -7.28 17.94
C ASN A 12 -4.78 -5.78 17.85
N PRO A 13 -4.87 -5.17 16.65
CA PRO A 13 -4.66 -3.74 16.45
C PRO A 13 -5.51 -2.86 17.36
N GLU A 14 -6.78 -3.24 17.58
CA GLU A 14 -7.72 -2.49 18.41
C GLU A 14 -7.33 -2.42 19.89
N LYS A 15 -6.44 -3.30 20.35
CA LYS A 15 -5.90 -3.28 21.72
C LYS A 15 -4.57 -2.52 21.80
N GLU A 16 -3.73 -2.67 20.79
CA GLU A 16 -2.37 -2.14 20.83
C GLU A 16 -2.26 -0.70 20.36
N ILE A 17 -3.04 -0.30 19.35
CA ILE A 17 -3.00 1.07 18.83
C ILE A 17 -3.35 2.09 19.90
N PRO A 18 -4.46 1.97 20.69
CA PRO A 18 -4.77 2.93 21.74
C PRO A 18 -3.69 3.02 22.82
N LYS A 19 -3.07 1.90 23.22
CA LYS A 19 -1.95 1.89 24.16
C LYS A 19 -0.73 2.63 23.61
N PHE A 20 -0.41 2.40 22.33
CA PHE A 20 0.68 3.06 21.63
C PHE A 20 0.46 4.57 21.56
N LEU A 21 -0.73 5.01 21.15
CA LEU A 21 -1.08 6.42 21.06
C LEU A 21 -0.96 7.12 22.42
N LYS A 22 -1.43 6.47 23.49
CA LYS A 22 -1.31 6.99 24.86
C LYS A 22 0.15 7.04 25.33
N LYS A 23 0.93 5.97 25.08
CA LYS A 23 2.36 5.90 25.47
C LYS A 23 3.17 7.05 24.88
N PHE A 24 2.89 7.43 23.63
CA PHE A 24 3.65 8.45 22.91
C PHE A 24 2.97 9.81 22.86
N ASN A 25 1.86 9.98 23.60
CA ASN A 25 1.07 11.21 23.63
C ASN A 25 0.77 11.72 22.20
N ALA A 26 0.29 10.82 21.34
CA ALA A 26 0.01 11.13 19.96
C ALA A 26 -1.17 12.09 19.84
N SER A 27 -1.07 13.09 18.96
CA SER A 27 -2.11 14.12 18.75
C SER A 27 -3.04 13.76 17.60
N ILE A 28 -2.66 12.82 16.75
CA ILE A 28 -3.42 12.43 15.56
C ILE A 28 -3.10 10.98 15.20
N LEU A 29 -4.10 10.28 14.68
CA LEU A 29 -3.93 8.96 14.05
C LEU A 29 -4.29 9.06 12.58
N VAL A 30 -3.45 8.50 11.72
CA VAL A 30 -3.73 8.37 10.29
C VAL A 30 -3.57 6.91 9.89
N SER A 31 -4.50 6.37 9.11
CA SER A 31 -4.42 5.02 8.56
C SER A 31 -4.72 5.00 7.08
N ASP A 32 -4.24 3.98 6.39
CA ASP A 32 -4.62 3.74 5.01
C ASP A 32 -6.06 3.25 4.90
N PHE A 33 -6.73 3.63 3.83
CA PHE A 33 -7.97 3.01 3.41
C PHE A 33 -7.73 1.52 3.10
N ASP A 34 -8.65 0.67 3.58
CA ASP A 34 -8.61 -0.76 3.27
C ASP A 34 -10.06 -1.29 3.26
N PRO A 35 -10.53 -1.86 2.13
CA PRO A 35 -11.91 -2.31 1.97
C PRO A 35 -12.22 -3.61 2.74
N LEU A 36 -11.19 -4.33 3.21
CA LEU A 36 -11.38 -5.61 3.90
C LEU A 36 -12.20 -5.45 5.18
N LYS A 37 -13.19 -6.31 5.35
CA LYS A 37 -14.10 -6.29 6.51
C LYS A 37 -13.36 -6.28 7.84
N ILE A 38 -12.32 -7.10 7.99
CA ILE A 38 -11.52 -7.18 9.21
C ILE A 38 -10.83 -5.85 9.54
N LYS A 39 -10.26 -5.17 8.54
CA LYS A 39 -9.58 -3.89 8.70
C LYS A 39 -10.57 -2.77 9.10
N ARG A 40 -11.75 -2.77 8.50
CA ARG A 40 -12.83 -1.83 8.86
C ARG A 40 -13.31 -2.05 10.30
N ILE A 41 -13.40 -3.30 10.76
CA ILE A 41 -13.74 -3.63 12.16
C ILE A 41 -12.65 -3.07 13.09
N TRP A 42 -11.38 -3.35 12.82
CA TRP A 42 -10.28 -2.83 13.65
C TRP A 42 -10.27 -1.30 13.73
N LYS A 43 -10.41 -0.60 12.60
CA LYS A 43 -10.48 0.88 12.57
C LYS A 43 -11.64 1.40 13.41
N ARG A 44 -12.83 0.84 13.25
CA ARG A 44 -14.01 1.20 14.05
C ARG A 44 -13.77 1.00 15.54
N ASP A 45 -13.18 -0.13 15.94
CA ASP A 45 -13.01 -0.48 17.35
C ASP A 45 -11.83 0.30 17.98
N VAL A 46 -10.83 0.71 17.21
CA VAL A 46 -9.83 1.72 17.64
C VAL A 46 -10.49 3.08 17.84
N ALA A 47 -11.29 3.54 16.87
CA ALA A 47 -11.94 4.86 16.94
C ALA A 47 -12.81 5.04 18.18
N LYS A 48 -13.46 3.97 18.67
CA LYS A 48 -14.26 4.01 19.92
C LYS A 48 -13.42 4.21 21.19
N GLN A 49 -12.12 3.99 21.14
CA GLN A 49 -11.23 3.97 22.30
C GLN A 49 -10.29 5.18 22.36
N ILE A 50 -10.32 6.06 21.38
CA ILE A 50 -9.44 7.22 21.30
C ILE A 50 -10.24 8.51 21.24
N SER A 51 -9.66 9.59 21.77
CA SER A 51 -10.25 10.93 21.77
C SER A 51 -9.55 11.90 20.82
N ILE A 52 -8.49 11.44 20.15
CA ILE A 52 -7.74 12.24 19.16
C ILE A 52 -8.33 12.08 17.76
N PRO A 53 -8.13 13.05 16.86
CA PRO A 53 -8.55 12.93 15.46
C PRO A 53 -7.98 11.67 14.81
N PHE A 54 -8.85 10.93 14.09
CA PHE A 54 -8.50 9.75 13.34
C PHE A 54 -8.89 9.94 11.87
N TYR A 55 -7.90 9.98 10.98
CA TYR A 55 -8.08 10.16 9.55
C TYR A 55 -7.80 8.86 8.79
N GLU A 56 -8.57 8.67 7.73
CA GLU A 56 -8.33 7.61 6.76
C GLU A 56 -7.94 8.24 5.43
N VAL A 57 -6.85 7.75 4.82
CA VAL A 57 -6.33 8.24 3.54
C VAL A 57 -6.28 7.07 2.56
N ASP A 58 -6.83 7.24 1.37
CA ASP A 58 -6.69 6.26 0.30
C ASP A 58 -5.34 6.48 -0.42
N ALA A 59 -4.31 5.79 0.05
CA ALA A 59 -2.97 5.84 -0.51
C ALA A 59 -2.72 4.78 -1.59
N HIS A 60 -3.72 3.95 -1.90
CA HIS A 60 -3.61 2.87 -2.88
C HIS A 60 -4.11 3.27 -4.27
N ASN A 61 -5.02 4.23 -4.34
CA ASN A 61 -5.64 4.67 -5.58
C ASN A 61 -5.24 6.10 -5.91
N ILE A 62 -5.01 6.40 -7.18
CA ILE A 62 -4.77 7.77 -7.65
C ILE A 62 -6.00 8.63 -7.32
N ALA A 63 -7.18 8.19 -7.73
CA ALA A 63 -8.44 8.83 -7.34
C ALA A 63 -9.07 8.01 -6.19
N PRO A 64 -9.25 8.61 -4.99
CA PRO A 64 -9.78 7.90 -3.83
C PRO A 64 -11.14 7.28 -4.10
N CYS A 65 -11.30 6.00 -3.78
CA CYS A 65 -12.47 5.23 -4.20
C CYS A 65 -13.80 5.80 -3.65
N LEU A 66 -13.81 6.37 -2.44
CA LEU A 66 -15.00 6.99 -1.83
C LEU A 66 -15.35 8.36 -2.44
N ILE A 67 -14.40 8.99 -3.13
CA ILE A 67 -14.65 10.24 -3.89
C ILE A 67 -15.16 9.90 -5.29
N VAL A 68 -14.62 8.84 -5.89
CA VAL A 68 -15.02 8.40 -7.24
C VAL A 68 -16.47 7.94 -7.26
N SER A 69 -16.93 7.21 -6.24
CA SER A 69 -18.33 6.77 -6.16
C SER A 69 -18.79 6.61 -4.70
N ASP A 70 -20.00 7.07 -4.41
CA ASP A 70 -20.70 6.92 -3.14
C ASP A 70 -21.42 5.57 -2.98
N LYS A 71 -21.44 4.75 -4.04
CA LYS A 71 -22.12 3.46 -4.08
C LYS A 71 -21.20 2.35 -4.58
N LEU A 72 -21.62 1.11 -4.32
CA LEU A 72 -20.97 -0.08 -4.87
C LEU A 72 -21.22 -0.13 -6.39
N GLU A 73 -20.15 -0.02 -7.16
CA GLU A 73 -20.19 -0.19 -8.60
C GLU A 73 -20.07 -1.67 -8.96
N PHE A 74 -20.95 -2.16 -9.80
CA PHE A 74 -21.03 -3.59 -10.14
C PHE A 74 -20.18 -4.00 -11.34
N ALA A 75 -19.70 -3.03 -12.13
CA ALA A 75 -18.90 -3.32 -13.31
C ALA A 75 -17.94 -2.19 -13.70
N ALA A 76 -16.90 -2.54 -14.44
CA ALA A 76 -15.88 -1.59 -14.91
C ALA A 76 -16.45 -0.47 -15.76
N TYR A 77 -17.48 -0.73 -16.57
CA TYR A 77 -18.08 0.30 -17.43
C TYR A 77 -18.85 1.36 -16.65
N THR A 78 -19.35 1.04 -15.45
CA THR A 78 -20.06 2.03 -14.61
C THR A 78 -19.10 2.92 -13.83
N ILE A 79 -17.97 2.39 -13.37
CA ILE A 79 -16.99 3.16 -12.59
C ILE A 79 -15.99 3.92 -13.48
N ARG A 80 -15.66 3.40 -14.67
CA ARG A 80 -14.63 3.99 -15.55
C ARG A 80 -14.88 5.46 -15.88
N PRO A 81 -16.08 5.92 -16.30
CA PRO A 81 -16.32 7.33 -16.58
C PRO A 81 -16.11 8.23 -15.35
N LYS A 82 -16.46 7.71 -14.16
CA LYS A 82 -16.28 8.43 -12.90
C LYS A 82 -14.80 8.58 -12.53
N ILE A 83 -14.02 7.50 -12.72
CA ILE A 83 -12.56 7.56 -12.53
C ILE A 83 -11.96 8.57 -13.50
N HIS A 84 -12.29 8.53 -14.80
CA HIS A 84 -11.76 9.47 -15.80
C HIS A 84 -12.05 10.93 -15.42
N LYS A 85 -13.23 11.22 -14.89
CA LYS A 85 -13.56 12.56 -14.39
C LYS A 85 -12.71 12.96 -13.20
N ALA A 86 -12.49 12.04 -12.25
CA ALA A 86 -11.70 12.30 -11.05
C ALA A 86 -10.20 12.43 -11.36
N LEU A 87 -9.67 11.75 -12.37
CA LEU A 87 -8.24 11.83 -12.74
C LEU A 87 -7.78 13.25 -13.06
N ILE A 88 -8.67 14.12 -13.54
CA ILE A 88 -8.35 15.53 -13.85
C ILE A 88 -7.90 16.26 -12.57
N GLU A 89 -8.48 15.90 -11.41
CA GLU A 89 -8.18 16.51 -10.12
C GLU A 89 -7.03 15.81 -9.39
N PHE A 90 -6.99 14.47 -9.47
CA PHE A 90 -6.08 13.65 -8.64
C PHE A 90 -4.81 13.21 -9.36
N MET A 91 -4.71 13.37 -10.68
CA MET A 91 -3.52 13.02 -11.44
C MET A 91 -2.55 14.20 -11.48
N ASP A 92 -1.92 14.46 -10.34
CA ASP A 92 -0.98 15.55 -10.12
C ASP A 92 0.42 15.00 -9.82
N GLU A 93 1.43 15.86 -9.82
CA GLU A 93 2.80 15.50 -9.49
C GLU A 93 2.91 15.09 -8.01
N PHE A 94 3.79 14.11 -7.74
CA PHE A 94 4.08 13.74 -6.36
C PHE A 94 4.69 14.92 -5.61
N PRO A 95 4.16 15.27 -4.41
CA PRO A 95 4.72 16.35 -3.64
C PRO A 95 6.15 16.03 -3.21
N SER A 96 7.01 17.01 -3.26
CA SER A 96 8.38 16.89 -2.76
C SER A 96 8.37 16.51 -1.27
N LEU A 97 9.24 15.58 -0.89
CA LEU A 97 9.38 15.17 0.49
C LEU A 97 9.87 16.33 1.35
N ILE A 98 9.04 16.76 2.29
CA ILE A 98 9.43 17.79 3.27
C ILE A 98 10.43 17.16 4.25
N LYS A 99 11.54 17.89 4.52
CA LYS A 99 12.50 17.49 5.55
C LYS A 99 11.85 17.63 6.92
N MET A 100 11.54 16.50 7.53
CA MET A 100 10.96 16.47 8.88
C MET A 100 12.05 16.72 9.93
N SER A 101 11.68 17.38 11.04
CA SER A 101 12.53 17.47 12.24
C SER A 101 12.83 16.07 12.79
N LYS A 102 13.95 15.95 13.49
CA LYS A 102 14.34 14.67 14.10
C LYS A 102 13.29 14.25 15.13
N SER A 103 12.87 13.00 15.07
CA SER A 103 12.05 12.43 16.14
C SER A 103 12.84 12.39 17.44
N VAL A 104 12.22 12.82 18.53
CA VAL A 104 12.79 12.72 19.87
C VAL A 104 12.71 11.27 20.41
N ILE A 105 11.88 10.44 19.77
CA ILE A 105 11.64 9.06 20.18
C ILE A 105 12.64 8.16 19.46
N SER A 106 13.47 7.43 20.22
CA SER A 106 14.32 6.37 19.68
C SER A 106 13.46 5.14 19.34
N PRO A 107 13.61 4.57 18.16
CA PRO A 107 12.94 3.32 17.81
C PRO A 107 13.52 2.16 18.64
N ASP A 108 12.63 1.26 19.08
CA ASP A 108 13.06 -0.03 19.61
C ASP A 108 13.79 -0.82 18.50
N LYS A 109 14.81 -1.61 18.88
CA LYS A 109 15.44 -2.53 17.92
C LYS A 109 14.42 -3.57 17.48
N ILE A 110 14.32 -3.78 16.17
CA ILE A 110 13.45 -4.80 15.60
C ILE A 110 14.20 -6.14 15.59
N ASP A 111 13.65 -7.13 16.27
CA ASP A 111 14.16 -8.51 16.22
C ASP A 111 13.51 -9.25 15.05
N TRP A 112 14.18 -9.20 13.90
CA TRP A 112 13.71 -9.88 12.67
C TRP A 112 13.67 -11.39 12.82
N ILE A 113 14.54 -11.99 13.63
CA ILE A 113 14.60 -13.43 13.86
C ILE A 113 13.36 -13.88 14.62
N GLU A 114 12.98 -13.15 15.67
CA GLU A 114 11.75 -13.44 16.43
C GLU A 114 10.51 -13.28 15.54
N ILE A 115 10.47 -12.21 14.74
CA ILE A 115 9.37 -11.98 13.80
C ILE A 115 9.23 -13.16 12.81
N GLN A 116 10.31 -13.56 12.17
CA GLN A 116 10.28 -14.69 11.21
C GLN A 116 9.80 -15.99 11.89
N LYS A 117 10.31 -16.31 13.09
CA LYS A 117 9.87 -17.48 13.86
C LYS A 117 8.40 -17.43 14.25
N SER A 118 7.79 -16.24 14.30
CA SER A 118 6.39 -16.06 14.65
C SER A 118 5.42 -16.47 13.54
N PHE A 119 5.88 -16.49 12.30
CA PHE A 119 5.08 -16.89 11.15
C PHE A 119 5.13 -18.41 10.93
N LYS A 120 3.98 -19.00 10.55
CA LYS A 120 3.91 -20.39 10.08
C LYS A 120 4.24 -20.39 8.59
N ILE A 121 5.52 -20.33 8.26
CA ILE A 121 6.01 -20.32 6.89
C ILE A 121 6.41 -21.76 6.51
N ASN A 122 6.02 -22.18 5.30
CA ASN A 122 6.56 -23.39 4.72
C ASN A 122 7.91 -23.04 4.04
N PHE A 123 9.01 -23.45 4.67
CA PHE A 123 10.37 -23.19 4.16
C PHE A 123 10.77 -24.10 2.98
N ASP A 124 9.95 -25.09 2.62
CA ASP A 124 10.18 -25.91 1.41
C ASP A 124 9.87 -25.13 0.13
N VAL A 125 9.09 -24.06 0.24
CA VAL A 125 8.80 -23.14 -0.87
C VAL A 125 9.97 -22.19 -1.04
N GLN A 126 10.69 -22.34 -2.15
CA GLN A 126 11.84 -21.50 -2.46
C GLN A 126 11.43 -20.12 -2.97
N GLU A 127 12.32 -19.15 -2.83
CA GLU A 127 12.16 -17.82 -3.42
C GLU A 127 12.16 -17.92 -4.95
N ILE A 128 11.36 -17.08 -5.61
CA ILE A 128 11.38 -16.94 -7.07
C ILE A 128 12.66 -16.21 -7.50
N ASP A 129 13.29 -16.66 -8.56
CA ASP A 129 14.57 -16.14 -9.08
C ASP A 129 14.42 -15.18 -10.26
N TRP A 130 13.32 -15.29 -11.00
CA TRP A 130 13.04 -14.51 -12.21
C TRP A 130 12.58 -13.06 -11.93
N LEU A 131 12.12 -12.74 -10.71
CA LEU A 131 11.67 -11.41 -10.32
C LEU A 131 12.54 -10.86 -9.17
N LYS A 132 13.21 -9.75 -9.42
CA LYS A 132 13.99 -9.07 -8.37
C LYS A 132 13.10 -8.04 -7.67
N PRO A 133 13.05 -8.01 -6.33
CA PRO A 133 12.24 -7.03 -5.60
C PRO A 133 12.90 -5.64 -5.58
N GLY A 134 12.07 -4.63 -5.24
CA GLY A 134 12.51 -3.27 -4.96
C GLY A 134 12.23 -2.28 -6.09
N GLU A 135 12.17 -0.99 -5.72
CA GLU A 135 11.85 0.14 -6.60
C GLU A 135 12.76 0.20 -7.85
N GLY A 136 14.08 0.02 -7.67
CA GLY A 136 15.01 0.02 -8.80
C GLY A 136 14.79 -1.11 -9.79
N ALA A 137 14.36 -2.29 -9.33
CA ALA A 137 14.01 -3.41 -10.20
C ALA A 137 12.67 -3.16 -10.90
N ALA A 138 11.69 -2.61 -10.20
CA ALA A 138 10.40 -2.20 -10.75
C ALA A 138 10.59 -1.19 -11.90
N GLN A 139 11.41 -0.16 -11.68
CA GLN A 139 11.69 0.86 -12.69
C GLN A 139 12.39 0.29 -13.92
N LYS A 140 13.33 -0.66 -13.74
CA LYS A 140 13.97 -1.36 -14.88
C LYS A 140 12.96 -2.18 -15.66
N THR A 141 12.07 -2.91 -14.99
CA THR A 141 11.01 -3.69 -15.61
C THR A 141 10.04 -2.80 -16.38
N PHE A 142 9.65 -1.66 -15.82
CA PHE A 142 8.82 -0.67 -16.49
C PHE A 142 9.48 -0.09 -17.75
N ASN A 143 10.72 0.33 -17.66
CA ASN A 143 11.45 0.86 -18.80
C ASN A 143 11.65 -0.20 -19.90
N HIS A 144 11.90 -1.45 -19.52
CA HIS A 144 11.97 -2.57 -20.47
C HIS A 144 10.64 -2.76 -21.20
N PHE A 145 9.53 -2.74 -20.46
CA PHE A 145 8.19 -2.85 -21.03
C PHE A 145 7.91 -1.72 -22.04
N LEU A 146 8.16 -0.47 -21.64
CA LEU A 146 7.94 0.69 -22.54
C LEU A 146 8.75 0.56 -23.83
N LYS A 147 10.02 0.17 -23.73
CA LYS A 147 10.91 0.11 -24.88
C LYS A 147 10.61 -1.06 -25.84
N ASN A 148 10.22 -2.21 -25.30
CA ASN A 148 10.24 -3.46 -26.08
C ASN A 148 8.86 -4.08 -26.31
N LYS A 149 7.86 -3.73 -25.50
CA LYS A 149 6.57 -4.43 -25.52
C LYS A 149 5.37 -3.50 -25.69
N PHE A 150 5.49 -2.23 -25.31
CA PHE A 150 4.36 -1.31 -25.21
C PHE A 150 3.65 -1.11 -26.54
N GLU A 151 4.37 -0.98 -27.66
CA GLU A 151 3.80 -0.75 -28.99
C GLU A 151 2.80 -1.85 -29.37
N ASN A 152 3.12 -3.12 -29.12
CA ASN A 152 2.28 -4.26 -29.48
C ASN A 152 1.47 -4.81 -28.29
N TYR A 153 1.52 -4.13 -27.13
CA TYR A 153 0.86 -4.59 -25.91
C TYR A 153 -0.65 -4.77 -26.10
N HIS A 154 -1.31 -3.84 -26.80
CA HIS A 154 -2.77 -3.89 -27.00
C HIS A 154 -3.19 -5.21 -27.68
N ASP A 155 -2.47 -5.62 -28.70
CA ASP A 155 -2.85 -6.76 -29.55
C ASP A 155 -2.36 -8.09 -28.98
N LEU A 156 -1.17 -8.11 -28.36
CA LEU A 156 -0.48 -9.35 -27.99
C LEU A 156 -0.57 -9.73 -26.51
N ARG A 157 -1.02 -8.83 -25.63
CA ARG A 157 -1.08 -9.10 -24.18
C ARG A 157 -1.94 -10.28 -23.76
N ASN A 158 -2.93 -10.66 -24.58
CA ASN A 158 -3.86 -11.75 -24.30
C ASN A 158 -3.45 -13.07 -24.98
N ASP A 159 -2.42 -13.05 -25.80
CA ASP A 159 -1.89 -14.26 -26.44
C ASP A 159 -0.91 -14.97 -25.47
N PRO A 160 -1.27 -16.15 -24.93
CA PRO A 160 -0.41 -16.87 -23.97
C PRO A 160 0.89 -17.39 -24.58
N THR A 161 1.00 -17.40 -25.91
CA THR A 161 2.22 -17.83 -26.62
C THR A 161 3.25 -16.69 -26.77
N LYS A 162 2.87 -15.47 -26.38
CA LYS A 162 3.68 -14.26 -26.55
C LYS A 162 4.02 -13.63 -25.19
N ASP A 163 5.26 -13.18 -25.03
CA ASP A 163 5.69 -12.46 -23.84
C ASP A 163 5.53 -10.94 -24.00
N TYR A 164 4.28 -10.46 -23.94
CA TYR A 164 3.95 -9.02 -24.01
C TYR A 164 3.32 -8.47 -22.73
N GLN A 165 3.34 -9.22 -21.64
CA GLN A 165 2.90 -8.71 -20.33
C GLN A 165 3.92 -7.71 -19.76
N SER A 166 3.42 -6.72 -19.00
CA SER A 166 4.29 -5.73 -18.37
C SER A 166 5.12 -6.28 -17.21
N ASN A 167 4.64 -7.37 -16.58
CA ASN A 167 5.19 -7.97 -15.36
C ASN A 167 5.28 -7.01 -14.17
N LEU A 168 4.47 -5.93 -14.16
CA LEU A 168 4.46 -4.92 -13.11
C LEU A 168 3.52 -5.24 -11.94
N SER A 169 2.59 -6.18 -12.11
CA SER A 169 1.59 -6.51 -11.07
C SER A 169 2.19 -6.78 -9.69
N PRO A 170 3.28 -7.57 -9.54
CA PRO A 170 3.90 -7.79 -8.23
C PRO A 170 4.43 -6.50 -7.62
N TYR A 171 5.07 -5.65 -8.41
CA TYR A 171 5.62 -4.37 -7.94
C TYR A 171 4.53 -3.40 -7.50
N LEU A 172 3.44 -3.28 -8.27
CA LEU A 172 2.27 -2.47 -7.93
C LEU A 172 1.58 -2.99 -6.67
N HIS A 173 1.44 -4.33 -6.54
CA HIS A 173 0.82 -4.96 -5.37
C HIS A 173 1.57 -4.64 -4.07
N PHE A 174 2.89 -4.63 -4.11
CA PHE A 174 3.74 -4.36 -2.93
C PHE A 174 4.18 -2.90 -2.82
N GLY A 175 3.62 -1.98 -3.59
CA GLY A 175 3.95 -0.56 -3.55
C GLY A 175 5.42 -0.24 -3.87
N GLN A 176 6.05 -1.05 -4.71
CA GLN A 176 7.44 -0.85 -5.15
C GLN A 176 7.54 0.04 -6.39
N ILE A 177 6.40 0.32 -7.02
CA ILE A 177 6.19 1.31 -8.08
C ILE A 177 4.75 1.81 -7.98
N SER A 178 4.49 3.05 -8.35
CA SER A 178 3.17 3.67 -8.41
C SER A 178 2.94 4.35 -9.77
#